data_9db46b9bf8c565ce093cff2d0fe32ffe
#
_entry.id   9db46b9bf8c565ce093cff2d0fe32ffe
#
_cell.length_a   1.000
_cell.length_b   1.000
_cell.length_c   1.000
_cell.angle_alpha   90.00
_cell.angle_beta   90.00
_cell.angle_gamma   90.00
#
_symmetry.space_group_name_H-M   'P 1'
#
loop_
_entity.id
_entity.type
_entity.pdbx_description
1 polymer ?
#
loop_
_entity_poly.entity_id
_entity_poly.type
_entity_poly.pdbx_seq_one_letter_code
_entity_poly.pdbx_strand_id
1 'polypeptide(L)'
;MGSEMCIRDRIIANSKGMDDLSVGHPSSTSSMSKSFTSNATKDIGKHKTMIISTGKESSNSTLNKSLSSLWNCSDAIKNDGLGILVAECKSGIGSDSIQSVIDGRTDIEHLKKPSQYIDGMENLLYINEMQKKFQFGLLSILPTHYSKKLNMISFNGIKQVMDYVLKNQGQKQKVEVISDGARTLLRQNT
;
A
#
# COMPACT_ATOMS: atom_id res chain seq x y z
N MET A 1 -0.50 -17.54 39.58
CA MET A 1 -0.82 -16.98 38.27
C MET A 1 0.50 -16.56 37.64
N GLY A 2 1.03 -17.41 36.73
CA GLY A 2 2.29 -17.11 36.07
C GLY A 2 2.10 -15.94 35.11
N SER A 3 2.87 -14.89 35.27
CA SER A 3 2.96 -13.86 34.26
C SER A 3 3.59 -14.50 33.02
N GLU A 4 2.83 -14.66 31.95
CA GLU A 4 3.39 -15.02 30.66
C GLU A 4 4.37 -13.92 30.28
N MET A 5 5.66 -14.22 30.32
CA MET A 5 6.70 -13.30 29.81
C MET A 5 6.58 -13.28 28.30
N CYS A 6 5.90 -12.29 27.76
CA CYS A 6 5.93 -12.03 26.33
C CYS A 6 7.34 -11.53 25.95
N ILE A 7 8.10 -12.38 25.31
CA ILE A 7 9.37 -12.01 24.69
C ILE A 7 9.09 -11.78 23.20
N ARG A 8 9.60 -10.67 22.66
CA ARG A 8 9.51 -10.37 21.24
C ARG A 8 10.88 -10.06 20.69
N ASP A 9 11.22 -10.75 19.63
CA ASP A 9 12.44 -10.52 18.86
C ASP A 9 12.15 -9.53 17.73
N ARG A 10 13.09 -8.64 17.50
CA ARG A 10 13.08 -7.74 16.34
C ARG A 10 14.42 -7.83 15.65
N ILE A 11 14.38 -8.16 14.36
CA ILE A 11 15.56 -8.30 13.53
C ILE A 11 15.49 -7.25 12.43
N ILE A 12 16.53 -6.45 12.30
CA ILE A 12 16.75 -5.57 11.15
C ILE A 12 17.79 -6.22 10.26
N ALA A 13 17.43 -6.51 9.03
CA ALA A 13 18.31 -7.14 8.06
C ALA A 13 18.24 -6.44 6.70
N ASN A 14 19.33 -6.47 5.98
CA ASN A 14 19.46 -5.95 4.63
C ASN A 14 20.07 -7.00 3.69
N SER A 15 20.43 -6.62 2.47
CA SER A 15 21.04 -7.54 1.49
C SER A 15 22.44 -8.05 1.88
N LYS A 16 23.08 -7.42 2.88
CA LYS A 16 24.41 -7.80 3.38
C LYS A 16 24.35 -8.69 4.62
N GLY A 17 23.16 -8.84 5.24
CA GLY A 17 22.97 -9.64 6.43
C GLY A 17 22.12 -8.95 7.49
N MET A 18 22.30 -9.39 8.73
CA MET A 18 21.63 -8.81 9.91
C MET A 18 22.40 -7.56 10.35
N ASP A 19 21.67 -6.43 10.44
CA ASP A 19 22.24 -5.16 10.90
C ASP A 19 22.10 -4.99 12.41
N ASP A 20 20.93 -5.39 12.97
CA ASP A 20 20.64 -5.23 14.39
C ASP A 20 19.65 -6.28 14.88
N LEU A 21 19.75 -6.60 16.17
CA LEU A 21 18.89 -7.56 16.87
C LEU A 21 18.50 -7.00 18.22
N SER A 22 17.23 -6.96 18.53
CA SER A 22 16.71 -6.63 19.84
C SER A 22 15.75 -7.70 20.34
N VAL A 23 16.02 -8.21 21.55
CA VAL A 23 15.22 -9.24 22.21
C VAL A 23 14.79 -8.71 23.57
N GLY A 24 13.53 -8.92 23.92
CA GLY A 24 13.02 -8.52 25.22
C GLY A 24 11.51 -8.26 25.26
N HIS A 25 11.08 -7.61 26.33
CA HIS A 25 9.68 -7.26 26.49
C HIS A 25 9.22 -6.33 25.34
N PRO A 26 7.97 -6.46 24.84
CA PRO A 26 7.46 -5.64 23.71
C PRO A 26 7.65 -4.14 23.88
N SER A 27 7.53 -3.62 25.10
CA SER A 27 7.74 -2.18 25.36
C SER A 27 9.20 -1.73 25.20
N SER A 28 10.17 -2.55 25.60
CA SER A 28 11.60 -2.22 25.46
C SER A 28 12.08 -2.33 24.03
N THR A 29 11.57 -3.31 23.25
CA THR A 29 11.93 -3.50 21.85
C THR A 29 11.22 -2.53 20.90
N SER A 30 10.23 -1.77 21.37
CA SER A 30 9.50 -0.78 20.56
C SER A 30 10.36 0.41 20.13
N SER A 31 11.34 0.81 20.94
CA SER A 31 12.26 1.92 20.64
C SER A 31 13.07 1.66 19.38
N MET A 32 13.55 0.44 19.18
CA MET A 32 14.26 0.03 17.98
C MET A 32 13.39 0.17 16.72
N SER A 33 12.11 -0.23 16.78
CA SER A 33 11.19 -0.04 15.66
C SER A 33 10.95 1.42 15.33
N LYS A 34 10.85 2.29 16.34
CA LYS A 34 10.68 3.73 16.12
C LYS A 34 11.93 4.33 15.47
N SER A 35 13.12 3.99 15.97
CA SER A 35 14.38 4.43 15.37
C SER A 35 14.52 3.95 13.94
N PHE A 36 14.24 2.67 13.66
CA PHE A 36 14.27 2.14 12.31
C PHE A 36 13.26 2.86 11.39
N THR A 37 12.02 3.04 11.84
CA THR A 37 10.99 3.72 11.07
C THR A 37 11.40 5.16 10.75
N SER A 38 11.93 5.92 11.72
CA SER A 38 12.38 7.29 11.48
C SER A 38 13.52 7.36 10.46
N ASN A 39 14.46 6.41 10.52
CA ASN A 39 15.59 6.36 9.58
C ASN A 39 15.19 5.88 8.17
N ALA A 40 14.17 5.01 8.10
CA ALA A 40 13.64 4.49 6.82
C ALA A 40 12.64 5.44 6.14
N THR A 41 12.10 6.40 6.89
CA THR A 41 11.14 7.37 6.36
C THR A 41 11.83 8.41 5.50
N LYS A 42 11.25 8.70 4.34
CA LYS A 42 11.72 9.74 3.42
C LYS A 42 10.63 10.80 3.25
N ASP A 43 11.04 12.06 3.29
CA ASP A 43 10.21 13.18 2.89
C ASP A 43 10.63 13.63 1.49
N ILE A 44 9.72 13.49 0.54
CA ILE A 44 9.90 13.93 -0.85
C ILE A 44 8.95 15.07 -1.22
N GLY A 45 8.21 15.58 -0.23
CA GLY A 45 7.12 16.52 -0.45
C GLY A 45 5.88 15.87 -1.08
N LYS A 46 4.91 16.70 -1.44
CA LYS A 46 3.65 16.23 -2.07
C LYS A 46 3.68 16.34 -3.58
N HIS A 47 3.29 15.25 -4.23
CA HIS A 47 3.19 15.14 -5.68
C HIS A 47 1.74 14.95 -6.12
N LYS A 48 1.38 15.55 -7.25
CA LYS A 48 0.03 15.43 -7.81
C LYS A 48 -0.19 14.07 -8.48
N THR A 49 0.89 13.51 -9.03
CA THR A 49 0.86 12.20 -9.68
C THR A 49 2.04 11.37 -9.20
N MET A 50 1.74 10.17 -8.73
CA MET A 50 2.74 9.19 -8.32
C MET A 50 2.47 7.84 -8.99
N ILE A 51 3.53 7.22 -9.49
CA ILE A 51 3.53 5.84 -9.97
C ILE A 51 4.31 5.01 -8.96
N ILE A 52 3.65 4.04 -8.35
CA ILE A 52 4.18 3.26 -7.23
C ILE A 52 4.25 1.80 -7.66
N SER A 53 5.46 1.31 -7.90
CA SER A 53 5.70 -0.12 -8.11
C SER A 53 5.82 -0.83 -6.77
N THR A 54 5.28 -2.02 -6.67
CA THR A 54 5.37 -2.86 -5.45
C THR A 54 6.77 -3.41 -5.20
N GLY A 55 7.65 -3.37 -6.21
CA GLY A 55 9.00 -3.94 -6.10
C GLY A 55 9.03 -5.45 -6.32
N LYS A 56 9.65 -6.20 -5.40
CA LYS A 56 9.95 -7.63 -5.59
C LYS A 56 8.74 -8.56 -5.47
N GLU A 57 8.91 -9.80 -5.95
CA GLU A 57 7.88 -10.82 -6.15
C GLU A 57 6.93 -11.07 -4.97
N SER A 58 7.39 -11.08 -3.73
CA SER A 58 6.53 -11.37 -2.58
C SER A 58 5.41 -10.34 -2.39
N SER A 59 5.71 -9.07 -2.58
CA SER A 59 4.74 -7.96 -2.48
C SER A 59 3.89 -7.82 -3.73
N ASN A 60 4.32 -8.38 -4.85
CA ASN A 60 3.69 -8.28 -6.16
C ASN A 60 2.77 -9.46 -6.49
N SER A 61 2.72 -10.48 -5.61
CA SER A 61 2.05 -11.75 -5.90
C SER A 61 0.53 -11.66 -5.91
N THR A 62 -0.07 -10.89 -5.00
CA THR A 62 -1.53 -10.69 -4.90
C THR A 62 -1.87 -9.22 -4.76
N LEU A 63 -3.12 -8.85 -5.09
CA LEU A 63 -3.59 -7.49 -4.90
C LEU A 63 -3.51 -7.08 -3.43
N ASN A 64 -3.96 -7.93 -2.51
CA ASN A 64 -3.94 -7.64 -1.07
C ASN A 64 -2.55 -7.24 -0.57
N LYS A 65 -1.51 -8.01 -0.94
CA LYS A 65 -0.13 -7.69 -0.57
C LYS A 65 0.39 -6.42 -1.25
N SER A 66 -0.01 -6.18 -2.49
CA SER A 66 0.42 -5.01 -3.26
C SER A 66 -0.09 -3.69 -2.68
N LEU A 67 -1.25 -3.72 -2.03
CA LEU A 67 -1.87 -2.53 -1.45
C LEU A 67 -1.04 -1.90 -0.31
N SER A 68 -0.17 -2.67 0.36
CA SER A 68 0.76 -2.12 1.36
C SER A 68 1.67 -1.02 0.80
N SER A 69 2.01 -1.09 -0.49
CA SER A 69 2.79 -0.06 -1.17
C SER A 69 2.06 1.29 -1.26
N LEU A 70 0.73 1.27 -1.39
CA LEU A 70 -0.09 2.48 -1.32
C LEU A 70 -0.08 3.07 0.11
N TRP A 71 -0.20 2.22 1.14
CA TRP A 71 -0.12 2.66 2.54
C TRP A 71 1.20 3.39 2.82
N ASN A 72 2.29 2.85 2.31
CA ASN A 72 3.61 3.38 2.55
C ASN A 72 3.86 4.72 1.85
N CYS A 73 3.20 4.97 0.72
CA CYS A 73 3.53 6.09 -0.15
C CYS A 73 2.43 7.17 -0.22
N SER A 74 1.22 6.89 0.26
CA SER A 74 0.06 7.77 0.06
C SER A 74 0.18 9.15 0.69
N ASP A 75 0.94 9.30 1.77
CA ASP A 75 1.14 10.60 2.42
C ASP A 75 1.85 11.63 1.53
N ALA A 76 2.58 11.16 0.52
CA ALA A 76 3.23 12.01 -0.47
C ALA A 76 2.32 12.37 -1.66
N ILE A 77 1.07 11.91 -1.70
CA ILE A 77 0.10 12.27 -2.74
C ILE A 77 -0.68 13.52 -2.29
N LYS A 78 -0.80 14.51 -3.17
CA LYS A 78 -1.63 15.70 -2.93
C LYS A 78 -3.11 15.34 -2.91
N ASN A 79 -3.90 16.15 -2.22
CA ASN A 79 -5.35 16.13 -2.40
C ASN A 79 -5.69 16.37 -3.87
N ASP A 80 -6.73 15.70 -4.38
CA ASP A 80 -7.12 15.68 -5.80
C ASP A 80 -6.02 15.16 -6.75
N GLY A 81 -5.03 14.45 -6.20
CA GLY A 81 -3.96 13.81 -6.94
C GLY A 81 -4.31 12.42 -7.45
N LEU A 82 -3.33 11.75 -8.02
CA LEU A 82 -3.44 10.42 -8.60
C LEU A 82 -2.28 9.53 -8.13
N GLY A 83 -2.60 8.44 -7.44
CA GLY A 83 -1.66 7.37 -7.12
C GLY A 83 -1.90 6.15 -8.02
N ILE A 84 -0.92 5.73 -8.77
CA ILE A 84 -1.02 4.57 -9.67
C ILE A 84 -0.17 3.44 -9.12
N LEU A 85 -0.84 2.37 -8.68
CA LEU A 85 -0.17 1.14 -8.26
C LEU A 85 0.18 0.29 -9.47
N VAL A 86 1.44 -0.11 -9.57
CA VAL A 86 1.94 -1.04 -10.59
C VAL A 86 2.24 -2.36 -9.91
N ALA A 87 1.40 -3.36 -10.16
CA ALA A 87 1.48 -4.67 -9.52
C ALA A 87 0.97 -5.76 -10.46
N GLU A 88 1.76 -6.81 -10.64
CA GLU A 88 1.38 -7.94 -11.51
C GLU A 88 0.15 -8.67 -10.96
N CYS A 89 0.16 -9.03 -9.66
CA CYS A 89 -0.91 -9.78 -8.97
C CYS A 89 -1.18 -11.16 -9.61
N LYS A 90 -0.13 -11.88 -10.01
CA LYS A 90 -0.23 -13.18 -10.70
C LYS A 90 -1.00 -14.25 -9.91
N SER A 91 -1.05 -14.15 -8.59
CA SER A 91 -1.80 -15.05 -7.71
C SER A 91 -3.20 -14.50 -7.34
N GLY A 92 -3.70 -13.50 -8.07
CA GLY A 92 -5.06 -12.99 -7.91
C GLY A 92 -5.22 -11.98 -6.78
N ILE A 93 -6.37 -12.02 -6.11
CA ILE A 93 -6.77 -11.06 -5.08
C ILE A 93 -6.02 -11.28 -3.77
N GLY A 94 -5.94 -12.52 -3.29
CA GLY A 94 -5.25 -12.89 -2.06
C GLY A 94 -5.92 -12.42 -0.76
N SER A 95 -7.24 -12.22 -0.77
CA SER A 95 -8.04 -11.81 0.38
C SER A 95 -9.52 -12.13 0.17
N ASP A 96 -10.14 -12.76 1.16
CA ASP A 96 -11.56 -13.12 1.12
C ASP A 96 -12.47 -11.89 1.23
N SER A 97 -12.08 -10.89 2.02
CA SER A 97 -12.86 -9.65 2.15
C SER A 97 -12.89 -8.87 0.84
N ILE A 98 -11.73 -8.72 0.18
CA ILE A 98 -11.63 -8.02 -1.11
C ILE A 98 -12.42 -8.79 -2.17
N GLN A 99 -12.28 -10.14 -2.21
CA GLN A 99 -13.03 -10.97 -3.14
C GLN A 99 -14.54 -10.84 -2.92
N SER A 100 -15.01 -10.85 -1.68
CA SER A 100 -16.43 -10.72 -1.34
C SER A 100 -17.03 -9.39 -1.79
N VAL A 101 -16.27 -8.29 -1.70
CA VAL A 101 -16.70 -6.98 -2.20
C VAL A 101 -16.74 -6.96 -3.73
N ILE A 102 -15.74 -7.52 -4.40
CA ILE A 102 -15.70 -7.62 -5.87
C ILE A 102 -16.88 -8.43 -6.39
N ASP A 103 -17.21 -9.54 -5.75
CA ASP A 103 -18.34 -10.40 -6.10
C ASP A 103 -19.71 -9.80 -5.74
N GLY A 104 -19.73 -8.68 -5.03
CA GLY A 104 -20.95 -8.03 -4.56
C GLY A 104 -21.66 -8.78 -3.41
N ARG A 105 -20.96 -9.70 -2.72
CA ARG A 105 -21.50 -10.43 -1.55
C ARG A 105 -21.48 -9.60 -0.28
N THR A 106 -20.58 -8.62 -0.21
CA THR A 106 -20.43 -7.74 0.95
C THR A 106 -20.22 -6.32 0.48
N ASP A 107 -20.81 -5.36 1.18
CA ASP A 107 -20.56 -3.94 0.97
C ASP A 107 -19.45 -3.45 1.92
N ILE A 108 -18.66 -2.47 1.46
CA ILE A 108 -17.59 -1.85 2.25
C ILE A 108 -18.16 -1.23 3.55
N GLU A 109 -19.38 -0.71 3.52
CA GLU A 109 -20.01 -0.14 4.71
C GLU A 109 -20.20 -1.17 5.84
N HIS A 110 -20.49 -2.43 5.51
CA HIS A 110 -20.60 -3.52 6.49
C HIS A 110 -19.25 -3.84 7.15
N LEU A 111 -18.13 -3.58 6.47
CA LEU A 111 -16.80 -3.80 7.02
C LEU A 111 -16.36 -2.74 8.03
N LYS A 112 -17.06 -1.62 8.15
CA LYS A 112 -16.74 -0.57 9.14
C LYS A 112 -17.08 -0.97 10.58
N LYS A 113 -18.01 -1.90 10.75
CA LYS A 113 -18.41 -2.45 12.07
C LYS A 113 -18.48 -3.98 12.02
N PRO A 114 -17.34 -4.64 11.81
CA PRO A 114 -17.31 -6.09 11.65
C PRO A 114 -17.54 -6.77 13.01
N SER A 115 -18.21 -7.93 13.00
CA SER A 115 -18.31 -8.82 14.16
C SER A 115 -17.00 -9.56 14.44
N GLN A 116 -16.20 -9.77 13.39
CA GLN A 116 -14.89 -10.41 13.44
C GLN A 116 -13.96 -9.84 12.37
N TYR A 117 -12.67 -9.97 12.58
CA TYR A 117 -11.68 -9.61 11.58
C TYR A 117 -11.72 -10.58 10.39
N ILE A 118 -11.68 -10.02 9.17
CA ILE A 118 -11.54 -10.78 7.91
C ILE A 118 -10.31 -10.23 7.19
N ASP A 119 -9.42 -11.11 6.75
CA ASP A 119 -8.16 -10.74 6.11
C ASP A 119 -8.37 -9.80 4.92
N GLY A 120 -7.62 -8.69 4.90
CA GLY A 120 -7.64 -7.64 3.87
C GLY A 120 -8.76 -6.61 4.02
N MET A 121 -9.64 -6.71 5.04
CA MET A 121 -10.65 -5.69 5.29
C MET A 121 -10.04 -4.32 5.59
N GLU A 122 -8.89 -4.29 6.25
CA GLU A 122 -8.14 -3.06 6.53
C GLU A 122 -7.72 -2.35 5.24
N ASN A 123 -7.31 -3.11 4.21
CA ASN A 123 -6.95 -2.56 2.92
C ASN A 123 -8.14 -1.93 2.20
N LEU A 124 -9.31 -2.57 2.25
CA LEU A 124 -10.55 -2.01 1.68
C LEU A 124 -10.96 -0.72 2.37
N LEU A 125 -10.97 -0.71 3.70
CA LEU A 125 -11.32 0.47 4.49
C LEU A 125 -10.34 1.61 4.24
N TYR A 126 -9.04 1.30 4.17
CA TYR A 126 -8.01 2.27 3.86
C TYR A 126 -8.20 2.90 2.47
N ILE A 127 -8.36 2.08 1.42
CA ILE A 127 -8.58 2.58 0.06
C ILE A 127 -9.82 3.46 0.01
N ASN A 128 -10.93 3.00 0.59
CA ASN A 128 -12.18 3.76 0.62
C ASN A 128 -12.03 5.12 1.30
N GLU A 129 -11.27 5.20 2.37
CA GLU A 129 -10.99 6.47 3.05
C GLU A 129 -10.07 7.38 2.23
N MET A 130 -9.02 6.81 1.63
CA MET A 130 -8.08 7.59 0.83
C MET A 130 -8.69 8.09 -0.49
N GLN A 131 -9.62 7.36 -1.09
CA GLN A 131 -10.33 7.78 -2.30
C GLN A 131 -11.19 9.03 -2.12
N LYS A 132 -11.46 9.43 -0.89
CA LYS A 132 -12.07 10.73 -0.59
C LYS A 132 -11.10 11.90 -0.80
N LYS A 133 -9.80 11.64 -0.81
CA LYS A 133 -8.74 12.67 -0.91
C LYS A 133 -8.10 12.72 -2.30
N PHE A 134 -7.90 11.57 -2.93
CA PHE A 134 -7.25 11.44 -4.24
C PHE A 134 -7.69 10.16 -4.97
N GLN A 135 -7.39 10.09 -6.25
CA GLN A 135 -7.74 8.95 -7.08
C GLN A 135 -6.67 7.87 -7.03
N PHE A 136 -7.10 6.60 -7.13
CA PHE A 136 -6.21 5.47 -7.35
C PHE A 136 -6.36 4.87 -8.74
N GLY A 137 -5.23 4.47 -9.32
CA GLY A 137 -5.16 3.65 -10.52
C GLY A 137 -4.45 2.34 -10.24
N LEU A 138 -4.78 1.31 -11.00
CA LEU A 138 -4.14 0.01 -10.94
C LEU A 138 -3.70 -0.41 -12.35
N LEU A 139 -2.40 -0.65 -12.50
CA LEU A 139 -1.80 -1.33 -13.63
C LEU A 139 -1.46 -2.76 -13.22
N SER A 140 -2.20 -3.73 -13.74
CA SER A 140 -2.11 -5.13 -13.34
C SER A 140 -2.58 -6.06 -14.46
N ILE A 141 -2.28 -7.36 -14.34
CA ILE A 141 -2.86 -8.41 -15.20
C ILE A 141 -4.27 -8.84 -14.76
N LEU A 142 -4.74 -8.33 -13.61
CA LEU A 142 -6.08 -8.65 -13.12
C LEU A 142 -7.17 -8.16 -14.09
N PRO A 143 -8.31 -8.85 -14.15
CA PRO A 143 -9.46 -8.41 -14.94
C PRO A 143 -9.89 -6.98 -14.55
N THR A 144 -10.17 -6.14 -15.55
CA THR A 144 -10.50 -4.72 -15.35
C THR A 144 -11.73 -4.47 -14.47
N HIS A 145 -12.66 -5.43 -14.39
CA HIS A 145 -13.82 -5.31 -13.53
C HIS A 145 -13.45 -5.31 -12.03
N TYR A 146 -12.31 -5.93 -11.64
CA TYR A 146 -11.83 -5.91 -10.25
C TYR A 146 -11.46 -4.49 -9.82
N SER A 147 -10.68 -3.80 -10.64
CA SER A 147 -10.33 -2.40 -10.38
C SER A 147 -11.58 -1.51 -10.29
N LYS A 148 -12.53 -1.70 -11.22
CA LYS A 148 -13.78 -0.93 -11.24
C LYS A 148 -14.61 -1.14 -9.98
N LYS A 149 -14.71 -2.38 -9.48
CA LYS A 149 -15.44 -2.70 -8.23
C LYS A 149 -14.80 -2.07 -7.00
N LEU A 150 -13.49 -1.85 -7.04
CA LEU A 150 -12.74 -1.15 -5.99
C LEU A 150 -12.63 0.37 -6.24
N ASN A 151 -13.42 0.90 -7.17
CA ASN A 151 -13.40 2.31 -7.57
C ASN A 151 -11.99 2.81 -7.96
N MET A 152 -11.20 1.95 -8.61
CA MET A 152 -9.87 2.25 -9.12
C MET A 152 -9.89 2.39 -10.65
N ILE A 153 -9.07 3.29 -11.18
CA ILE A 153 -8.86 3.42 -12.62
C ILE A 153 -8.02 2.23 -13.08
N SER A 154 -8.52 1.46 -14.06
CA SER A 154 -7.81 0.31 -14.59
C SER A 154 -6.91 0.69 -15.76
N PHE A 155 -5.68 0.19 -15.75
CA PHE A 155 -4.72 0.33 -16.84
C PHE A 155 -4.20 -1.04 -17.28
N ASN A 156 -4.06 -1.23 -18.60
CA ASN A 156 -3.56 -2.48 -19.20
C ASN A 156 -2.10 -2.36 -19.66
N GLY A 157 -1.50 -1.18 -19.55
CA GLY A 157 -0.11 -0.94 -19.96
C GLY A 157 0.36 0.46 -19.62
N ILE A 158 1.69 0.62 -19.57
CA ILE A 158 2.32 1.89 -19.19
C ILE A 158 1.98 3.04 -20.16
N LYS A 159 1.80 2.74 -21.44
CA LYS A 159 1.37 3.74 -22.43
C LYS A 159 0.03 4.35 -22.02
N GLN A 160 -0.94 3.53 -21.65
CA GLN A 160 -2.25 3.98 -21.21
C GLN A 160 -2.17 4.84 -19.92
N VAL A 161 -1.27 4.46 -19.01
CA VAL A 161 -0.97 5.28 -17.81
C VAL A 161 -0.46 6.66 -18.22
N MET A 162 0.54 6.72 -19.10
CA MET A 162 1.13 7.98 -19.54
C MET A 162 0.13 8.86 -20.30
N ASP A 163 -0.64 8.28 -21.22
CA ASP A 163 -1.68 8.99 -21.95
C ASP A 163 -2.75 9.57 -21.00
N TYR A 164 -3.16 8.80 -20.00
CA TYR A 164 -4.10 9.26 -18.98
C TYR A 164 -3.55 10.42 -18.16
N VAL A 165 -2.29 10.32 -17.70
CA VAL A 165 -1.62 11.38 -16.92
C VAL A 165 -1.49 12.65 -17.75
N LEU A 166 -1.02 12.56 -19.00
CA LEU A 166 -0.86 13.72 -19.88
C LEU A 166 -2.20 14.41 -20.16
N LYS A 167 -3.27 13.63 -20.37
CA LYS A 167 -4.61 14.16 -20.66
C LYS A 167 -5.24 14.86 -19.45
N ASN A 168 -5.14 14.25 -18.27
CA ASN A 168 -5.89 14.70 -17.09
C ASN A 168 -5.09 15.60 -16.16
N GLN A 169 -3.75 15.51 -16.18
CA GLN A 169 -2.86 16.27 -15.28
C GLN A 169 -2.03 17.33 -16.01
N GLY A 170 -2.01 17.29 -17.35
CA GLY A 170 -1.30 18.24 -18.21
C GLY A 170 0.14 17.84 -18.54
N GLN A 171 0.67 18.42 -19.62
CA GLN A 171 1.98 18.04 -20.19
C GLN A 171 3.19 18.46 -19.34
N LYS A 172 3.04 19.47 -18.48
CA LYS A 172 4.13 19.99 -17.62
C LYS A 172 4.11 19.38 -16.21
N GLN A 173 3.33 18.32 -16.00
CA GLN A 173 3.19 17.71 -14.70
C GLN A 173 4.43 16.89 -14.32
N LYS A 174 4.97 17.13 -13.14
CA LYS A 174 5.99 16.28 -12.54
C LYS A 174 5.33 15.00 -12.03
N VAL A 175 5.80 13.86 -12.51
CA VAL A 175 5.39 12.53 -12.06
C VAL A 175 6.49 11.97 -11.18
N GLU A 176 6.17 11.57 -9.97
CA GLU A 176 7.11 10.89 -9.09
C GLU A 176 6.95 9.38 -9.26
N VAL A 177 8.08 8.67 -9.37
CA VAL A 177 8.11 7.23 -9.57
C VAL A 177 8.82 6.56 -8.42
N ILE A 178 8.12 5.67 -7.73
CA ILE A 178 8.65 4.86 -6.64
C ILE A 178 8.83 3.42 -7.13
N SER A 179 10.07 2.96 -7.22
CA SER A 179 10.40 1.65 -7.78
C SER A 179 10.14 0.48 -6.82
N ASP A 180 10.15 0.72 -5.51
CA ASP A 180 9.92 -0.30 -4.47
C ASP A 180 9.07 0.30 -3.34
N GLY A 181 7.77 0.45 -3.58
CA GLY A 181 6.82 1.01 -2.64
C GLY A 181 6.60 0.12 -1.41
N ALA A 182 6.82 -1.19 -1.53
CA ALA A 182 6.70 -2.08 -0.39
C ALA A 182 7.77 -1.84 0.68
N ARG A 183 8.92 -1.29 0.29
CA ARG A 183 10.07 -1.01 1.19
C ARG A 183 10.35 0.49 1.36
N THR A 184 9.56 1.35 0.73
CA THR A 184 9.73 2.80 0.81
C THR A 184 8.63 3.37 1.66
N LEU A 185 8.96 4.00 2.78
CA LEU A 185 8.02 4.69 3.64
C LEU A 185 8.13 6.19 3.40
N LEU A 186 7.08 6.79 2.87
CA LEU A 186 6.99 8.22 2.66
C LEU A 186 6.11 8.85 3.75
N ARG A 187 6.63 9.87 4.40
CA ARG A 187 5.89 10.65 5.40
C ARG A 187 6.24 12.11 5.25
N GLN A 188 5.35 12.97 5.62
CA GLN A 188 5.66 14.39 5.75
C GLN A 188 6.24 14.66 7.14
N ASN A 189 7.36 15.37 7.18
CA ASN A 189 7.80 15.99 8.41
C ASN A 189 6.84 17.16 8.69
N THR A 190 6.01 16.98 9.72
CA THR A 190 5.16 18.04 10.28
C THR A 190 5.99 18.99 11.11
#